data_cfef3fc346b9a34c04faf03f5e2b6b33
#
_entry.id   cfef3fc346b9a34c04faf03f5e2b6b33
#
_cell.length_a   1.000
_cell.length_b   1.000
_cell.length_c   1.000
_cell.angle_alpha   90.00
_cell.angle_beta   90.00
_cell.angle_gamma   90.00
#
_symmetry.space_group_name_H-M   'P 1'
#
loop_
_entity.id
_entity.type
_entity.pdbx_description
1 polymer ?
#
loop_
_entity_poly.entity_id
_entity_poly.type
_entity_poly.pdbx_seq_one_letter_code
_entity_poly.pdbx_strand_id
1 'polypeptide(L)'
;MCTINFGVPQGSVLGPLLFLIYINDIGNAVPNEKVKLFADDTNLFVSCSSISSVNNNVNICMKLLNDWFVANKLSLNLSKTCCMVFPPNQRDKVEIVVDGFKIGNVSHCKYLGIMLDDELKWCAHIDLIYSKLVKFTSIFYKLRSKLPPSMLQKMYFAFVHPHILYGIELYANTYPTHLDKLMKLNNKILRILQNKPILTPVLDLYMNYNTLPIDKLHIQQLLVLVHKFMHHVEMLPDVFANYFTVNKSIHSYNTRAKDDIHVFNSNLSFGRKCVAAKAGYLWNALPDYLKTNMSVKLFKRKLWFYLMSVE
;
A
#
# COMPACT_ATOMS: atom_id res chain seq x y z
N MET A 1 7.22 40.49 15.64
CA MET A 1 7.76 39.90 14.39
C MET A 1 8.97 39.07 14.77
N CYS A 2 8.90 37.72 14.66
CA CYS A 2 10.11 36.92 14.80
C CYS A 2 10.90 37.01 13.50
N THR A 3 12.15 37.50 13.59
CA THR A 3 13.12 37.49 12.49
C THR A 3 13.57 36.05 12.25
N ILE A 4 13.21 35.47 11.11
CA ILE A 4 13.72 34.17 10.70
C ILE A 4 15.10 34.39 10.09
N ASN A 5 16.15 34.00 10.83
CA ASN A 5 17.52 34.16 10.36
C ASN A 5 17.96 33.04 9.41
N PHE A 6 17.29 31.91 9.40
CA PHE A 6 17.62 30.73 8.57
C PHE A 6 16.34 29.96 8.18
N GLY A 7 16.38 29.32 7.01
CA GLY A 7 15.29 28.51 6.49
C GLY A 7 14.25 29.31 5.69
N VAL A 8 13.14 28.67 5.38
CA VAL A 8 12.01 29.24 4.64
C VAL A 8 10.74 29.17 5.48
N PRO A 9 9.80 30.12 5.33
CA PRO A 9 8.54 30.08 6.07
C PRO A 9 7.78 28.76 5.79
N GLN A 10 7.22 28.17 6.85
CA GLN A 10 6.37 27.00 6.71
C GLN A 10 5.15 27.34 5.84
N GLY A 11 4.84 26.51 4.82
CA GLY A 11 3.79 26.79 3.85
C GLY A 11 4.24 27.59 2.61
N SER A 12 5.54 27.96 2.50
CA SER A 12 6.08 28.56 1.26
C SER A 12 6.07 27.55 0.11
N VAL A 13 5.90 28.03 -1.12
CA VAL A 13 5.90 27.19 -2.34
C VAL A 13 7.26 26.53 -2.59
N LEU A 14 8.35 27.21 -2.28
CA LEU A 14 9.73 26.74 -2.50
C LEU A 14 10.24 25.83 -1.37
N GLY A 15 9.65 25.88 -0.17
CA GLY A 15 10.12 25.12 0.99
C GLY A 15 10.28 23.63 0.73
N PRO A 16 9.26 22.94 0.20
CA PRO A 16 9.35 21.51 -0.10
C PRO A 16 10.44 21.18 -1.12
N LEU A 17 10.59 21.99 -2.17
CA LEU A 17 11.61 21.78 -3.21
C LEU A 17 13.03 21.95 -2.65
N LEU A 18 13.27 23.01 -1.88
CA LEU A 18 14.56 23.26 -1.25
C LEU A 18 14.90 22.15 -0.25
N PHE A 19 13.93 21.65 0.51
CA PHE A 19 14.13 20.53 1.41
C PHE A 19 14.52 19.24 0.66
N LEU A 20 13.86 18.93 -0.45
CA LEU A 20 14.21 17.77 -1.28
C LEU A 20 15.62 17.84 -1.84
N ILE A 21 16.06 19.03 -2.30
CA ILE A 21 17.45 19.26 -2.74
C ILE A 21 18.42 19.07 -1.58
N TYR A 22 18.07 19.60 -0.42
CA TYR A 22 18.90 19.56 0.78
C TYR A 22 19.14 18.15 1.31
N ILE A 23 18.12 17.25 1.26
CA ILE A 23 18.22 15.87 1.78
C ILE A 23 18.65 14.85 0.71
N ASN A 24 18.81 15.26 -0.54
CA ASN A 24 18.93 14.35 -1.69
C ASN A 24 20.14 13.42 -1.64
N ASP A 25 21.22 13.82 -0.99
CA ASP A 25 22.48 13.07 -0.92
C ASP A 25 22.61 12.14 0.29
N ILE A 26 21.60 12.09 1.18
CA ILE A 26 21.61 11.22 2.38
C ILE A 26 21.89 9.75 2.04
N GLY A 27 21.48 9.28 0.86
CA GLY A 27 21.76 7.92 0.41
C GLY A 27 23.26 7.62 0.27
N ASN A 28 24.08 8.63 0.06
CA ASN A 28 25.55 8.49 -0.04
C ASN A 28 26.19 8.17 1.33
N ALA A 29 25.52 8.48 2.43
CA ALA A 29 26.01 8.16 3.77
C ALA A 29 26.02 6.63 4.03
N VAL A 30 25.10 5.88 3.39
CA VAL A 30 24.96 4.42 3.55
C VAL A 30 24.84 3.73 2.18
N PRO A 31 25.87 3.73 1.36
CA PRO A 31 25.78 3.33 -0.07
C PRO A 31 25.40 1.87 -0.30
N ASN A 32 25.62 1.00 0.68
CA ASN A 32 25.35 -0.44 0.59
C ASN A 32 23.90 -0.81 0.99
N GLU A 33 23.14 0.15 1.51
CA GLU A 33 21.81 -0.10 2.06
C GLU A 33 20.75 0.74 1.33
N LYS A 34 19.50 0.33 1.47
CA LYS A 34 18.39 1.02 0.79
C LYS A 34 17.78 2.08 1.70
N VAL A 35 18.07 3.34 1.42
CA VAL A 35 17.39 4.49 2.03
C VAL A 35 16.23 4.92 1.12
N LYS A 36 15.04 5.11 1.71
CA LYS A 36 13.87 5.66 1.04
C LYS A 36 13.38 6.87 1.80
N LEU A 37 13.18 7.96 1.06
CA LEU A 37 12.76 9.26 1.58
C LEU A 37 11.31 9.53 1.15
N PHE A 38 10.55 10.10 2.06
CA PHE A 38 9.26 10.70 1.76
C PHE A 38 9.12 11.98 2.61
N ALA A 39 9.38 13.13 2.01
CA ALA A 39 9.57 14.39 2.71
C ALA A 39 10.63 14.24 3.83
N ASP A 40 10.25 14.49 5.08
CA ASP A 40 11.08 14.34 6.27
C ASP A 40 11.16 12.89 6.80
N ASP A 41 10.28 11.99 6.35
CA ASP A 41 10.32 10.59 6.74
C ASP A 41 11.48 9.85 6.04
N THR A 42 12.49 9.45 6.81
CA THR A 42 13.63 8.65 6.33
C THR A 42 13.46 7.21 6.74
N ASN A 43 13.55 6.29 5.79
CA ASN A 43 13.41 4.86 6.02
C ASN A 43 14.66 4.11 5.55
N LEU A 44 15.29 3.38 6.47
CA LEU A 44 16.44 2.53 6.21
C LEU A 44 16.00 1.07 6.15
N PHE A 45 16.33 0.36 5.08
CA PHE A 45 16.08 -1.06 4.90
C PHE A 45 17.39 -1.82 4.88
N VAL A 46 17.58 -2.71 5.86
CA VAL A 46 18.76 -3.56 6.00
C VAL A 46 18.35 -5.02 5.86
N SER A 47 19.07 -5.78 5.04
CA SER A 47 18.80 -7.20 4.81
C SER A 47 20.10 -8.00 4.89
N CYS A 48 20.16 -8.98 5.79
CA CYS A 48 21.32 -9.86 5.98
C CYS A 48 20.88 -11.30 6.18
N SER A 49 21.84 -12.22 6.10
CA SER A 49 21.61 -13.66 6.27
C SER A 49 21.41 -14.09 7.73
N SER A 50 21.86 -13.29 8.70
CA SER A 50 21.71 -13.56 10.13
C SER A 50 21.31 -12.33 10.92
N ILE A 51 20.63 -12.52 12.04
CA ILE A 51 20.19 -11.41 12.91
C ILE A 51 21.38 -10.67 13.54
N SER A 52 22.48 -11.36 13.85
CA SER A 52 23.69 -10.72 14.36
C SER A 52 24.32 -9.79 13.32
N SER A 53 24.32 -10.19 12.04
CA SER A 53 24.76 -9.33 10.95
C SER A 53 23.83 -8.14 10.75
N VAL A 54 22.50 -8.34 10.85
CA VAL A 54 21.52 -7.24 10.81
C VAL A 54 21.82 -6.25 11.92
N ASN A 55 22.00 -6.72 13.16
CA ASN A 55 22.26 -5.88 14.32
C ASN A 55 23.52 -5.02 14.13
N ASN A 56 24.61 -5.62 13.66
CA ASN A 56 25.85 -4.89 13.41
C ASN A 56 25.69 -3.86 12.29
N ASN A 57 25.11 -4.27 11.15
CA ASN A 57 24.95 -3.38 10.00
C ASN A 57 24.02 -2.21 10.30
N VAL A 58 22.90 -2.45 10.99
CA VAL A 58 21.97 -1.37 11.36
C VAL A 58 22.65 -0.35 12.26
N ASN A 59 23.43 -0.78 13.27
CA ASN A 59 24.12 0.15 14.15
C ASN A 59 25.18 0.97 13.41
N ILE A 60 25.91 0.36 12.47
CA ILE A 60 26.87 1.07 11.61
C ILE A 60 26.12 2.11 10.74
N CYS A 61 25.05 1.70 10.08
CA CYS A 61 24.25 2.59 9.23
C CYS A 61 23.62 3.74 10.03
N MET A 62 23.09 3.46 11.21
CA MET A 62 22.50 4.49 12.06
C MET A 62 23.53 5.51 12.54
N LYS A 63 24.77 5.06 12.84
CA LYS A 63 25.86 5.98 13.15
C LYS A 63 26.19 6.89 11.96
N LEU A 64 26.39 6.31 10.77
CA LEU A 64 26.68 7.07 9.56
C LEU A 64 25.57 8.08 9.21
N LEU A 65 24.30 7.68 9.34
CA LEU A 65 23.18 8.58 9.14
C LEU A 65 23.12 9.68 10.19
N ASN A 66 23.39 9.37 11.45
CA ASN A 66 23.44 10.37 12.50
C ASN A 66 24.56 11.38 12.26
N ASP A 67 25.75 10.92 11.88
CA ASP A 67 26.88 11.81 11.51
C ASP A 67 26.51 12.71 10.32
N TRP A 68 25.79 12.17 9.32
CA TRP A 68 25.28 12.96 8.20
C TRP A 68 24.25 14.01 8.65
N PHE A 69 23.28 13.65 9.53
CA PHE A 69 22.31 14.59 10.07
C PHE A 69 22.99 15.72 10.82
N VAL A 70 23.93 15.42 11.70
CA VAL A 70 24.69 16.43 12.47
C VAL A 70 25.46 17.36 11.54
N ALA A 71 26.16 16.81 10.54
CA ALA A 71 26.91 17.60 9.55
C ALA A 71 26.01 18.58 8.78
N ASN A 72 24.78 18.13 8.49
CA ASN A 72 23.76 18.93 7.81
C ASN A 72 22.87 19.73 8.77
N LYS A 73 23.24 19.90 10.04
CA LYS A 73 22.47 20.66 11.05
C LYS A 73 21.03 20.19 11.22
N LEU A 74 20.79 18.89 10.99
CA LEU A 74 19.55 18.20 11.26
C LEU A 74 19.70 17.35 12.51
N SER A 75 18.59 17.05 13.17
CA SER A 75 18.58 16.17 14.35
C SER A 75 17.59 15.02 14.15
N LEU A 76 18.04 13.82 14.52
CA LEU A 76 17.16 12.64 14.50
C LEU A 76 16.13 12.74 15.64
N ASN A 77 14.86 12.57 15.32
CA ASN A 77 13.80 12.51 16.33
C ASN A 77 13.72 11.11 16.93
N LEU A 78 14.50 10.84 17.96
CA LEU A 78 14.60 9.53 18.61
C LEU A 78 13.26 9.02 19.17
N SER A 79 12.37 9.92 19.62
CA SER A 79 11.07 9.55 20.16
C SER A 79 10.09 9.02 19.09
N LYS A 80 10.28 9.40 17.82
CA LYS A 80 9.48 8.93 16.68
C LYS A 80 10.18 7.84 15.88
N THR A 81 11.50 7.68 16.06
CA THR A 81 12.27 6.66 15.36
C THR A 81 12.00 5.29 15.99
N CYS A 82 11.66 4.32 15.17
CA CYS A 82 11.40 2.95 15.61
C CYS A 82 12.05 1.94 14.65
N CYS A 83 12.28 0.73 15.14
CA CYS A 83 12.78 -0.39 14.37
C CYS A 83 11.69 -1.47 14.27
N MET A 84 11.47 -1.99 13.07
CA MET A 84 10.65 -3.17 12.85
C MET A 84 11.51 -4.25 12.21
N VAL A 85 11.46 -5.42 12.80
CA VAL A 85 12.21 -6.60 12.31
C VAL A 85 11.20 -7.59 11.74
N PHE A 86 11.49 -8.12 10.54
CA PHE A 86 10.69 -9.16 9.90
C PHE A 86 11.45 -10.49 10.01
N PRO A 87 11.44 -11.17 11.18
CA PRO A 87 12.16 -12.42 11.39
C PRO A 87 11.31 -13.60 10.97
N PRO A 88 11.92 -14.69 10.56
CA PRO A 88 11.26 -15.99 10.52
C PRO A 88 10.83 -16.47 11.93
N ASN A 89 11.47 -15.96 12.99
CA ASN A 89 11.16 -16.27 14.39
C ASN A 89 11.04 -14.97 15.20
N GLN A 90 9.93 -14.75 15.87
CA GLN A 90 9.59 -13.55 16.68
C GLN A 90 10.50 -13.30 17.91
N ARG A 91 11.52 -14.14 18.16
CA ARG A 91 12.38 -14.05 19.34
C ARG A 91 13.59 -13.13 19.16
N ASP A 92 13.93 -12.80 17.92
CA ASP A 92 15.13 -12.05 17.61
C ASP A 92 14.84 -10.55 17.64
N LYS A 93 15.37 -9.87 18.64
CA LYS A 93 15.32 -8.40 18.74
C LYS A 93 16.63 -7.81 18.25
N VAL A 94 16.54 -6.73 17.50
CA VAL A 94 17.68 -5.92 17.11
C VAL A 94 17.86 -4.82 18.15
N GLU A 95 19.07 -4.70 18.71
CA GLU A 95 19.41 -3.62 19.62
C GLU A 95 20.09 -2.50 18.84
N ILE A 96 19.41 -1.37 18.71
CA ILE A 96 19.91 -0.18 18.04
C ILE A 96 20.19 0.88 19.10
N VAL A 97 21.42 1.40 19.08
CA VAL A 97 21.83 2.48 19.98
C VAL A 97 22.39 3.64 19.16
N VAL A 98 21.82 4.83 19.33
CA VAL A 98 22.28 6.07 18.72
C VAL A 98 22.53 7.10 19.82
N ASP A 99 23.76 7.61 19.93
CA ASP A 99 24.20 8.57 20.97
C ASP A 99 23.78 8.15 22.39
N GLY A 100 23.88 6.85 22.70
CA GLY A 100 23.52 6.28 24.01
C GLY A 100 22.00 6.02 24.21
N PHE A 101 21.15 6.40 23.26
CA PHE A 101 19.70 6.14 23.30
C PHE A 101 19.37 4.86 22.56
N LYS A 102 18.57 3.98 23.21
CA LYS A 102 18.06 2.76 22.58
C LYS A 102 16.82 3.06 21.74
N ILE A 103 16.84 2.64 20.48
CA ILE A 103 15.68 2.70 19.59
C ILE A 103 14.80 1.48 19.84
N GLY A 104 13.51 1.71 20.07
CA GLY A 104 12.55 0.65 20.38
C GLY A 104 12.22 -0.22 19.17
N ASN A 105 12.19 -1.55 19.38
CA ASN A 105 11.57 -2.48 18.45
C ASN A 105 10.06 -2.40 18.59
N VAL A 106 9.36 -2.31 17.48
CA VAL A 106 7.89 -2.23 17.44
C VAL A 106 7.33 -3.36 16.59
N SER A 107 6.19 -3.91 17.02
CA SER A 107 5.43 -4.90 16.23
C SER A 107 4.53 -4.24 15.19
N HIS A 108 4.28 -2.94 15.33
CA HIS A 108 3.44 -2.18 14.40
C HIS A 108 4.03 -0.79 14.18
N CYS A 109 4.13 -0.35 12.94
CA CYS A 109 4.48 1.03 12.63
C CYS A 109 3.60 1.57 11.50
N LYS A 110 3.39 2.89 11.52
CA LYS A 110 2.67 3.58 10.45
C LYS A 110 3.67 4.05 9.41
N TYR A 111 3.58 3.49 8.20
CA TYR A 111 4.39 3.87 7.06
C TYR A 111 3.52 4.42 5.93
N LEU A 112 3.74 5.66 5.54
CA LEU A 112 2.98 6.35 4.48
C LEU A 112 1.46 6.16 4.57
N GLY A 113 0.91 6.26 5.78
CA GLY A 113 -0.53 6.12 6.02
C GLY A 113 -1.03 4.68 6.19
N ILE A 114 -0.20 3.68 5.91
CA ILE A 114 -0.51 2.26 6.09
C ILE A 114 0.09 1.78 7.41
N MET A 115 -0.67 1.02 8.20
CA MET A 115 -0.16 0.36 9.39
C MET A 115 0.47 -0.96 8.97
N LEU A 116 1.80 -1.05 9.10
CA LEU A 116 2.55 -2.29 8.89
C LEU A 116 2.59 -3.07 10.22
N ASP A 117 2.50 -4.37 10.16
CA ASP A 117 2.81 -5.29 11.25
C ASP A 117 3.99 -6.20 10.85
N ASP A 118 4.75 -6.67 11.83
CA ASP A 118 5.97 -7.48 11.66
C ASP A 118 5.71 -8.85 11.01
N GLU A 119 4.46 -9.32 11.04
CA GLU A 119 4.03 -10.55 10.37
C GLU A 119 3.36 -10.30 9.01
N LEU A 120 3.15 -9.04 8.61
CA LEU A 120 2.44 -8.61 7.40
C LEU A 120 1.05 -9.27 7.25
N LYS A 121 0.34 -9.44 8.38
CA LYS A 121 -1.02 -9.98 8.45
C LYS A 121 -2.08 -8.92 8.16
N TRP A 122 -1.72 -7.63 8.26
CA TRP A 122 -2.55 -6.46 7.96
C TRP A 122 -3.74 -6.26 8.92
N CYS A 123 -3.84 -7.02 9.99
CA CYS A 123 -4.96 -6.93 10.93
C CYS A 123 -5.08 -5.52 11.53
N ALA A 124 -3.95 -4.95 11.99
CA ALA A 124 -3.90 -3.62 12.57
C ALA A 124 -4.33 -2.52 11.59
N HIS A 125 -3.97 -2.66 10.30
CA HIS A 125 -4.40 -1.71 9.27
C HIS A 125 -5.91 -1.81 9.00
N ILE A 126 -6.43 -3.02 8.89
CA ILE A 126 -7.86 -3.27 8.71
C ILE A 126 -8.66 -2.72 9.90
N ASP A 127 -8.16 -2.88 11.14
CA ASP A 127 -8.75 -2.29 12.34
C ASP A 127 -8.74 -0.76 12.31
N LEU A 128 -7.66 -0.17 11.81
CA LEU A 128 -7.56 1.27 11.62
C LEU A 128 -8.61 1.78 10.62
N ILE A 129 -8.77 1.12 9.47
CA ILE A 129 -9.81 1.48 8.48
C ILE A 129 -11.20 1.29 9.10
N TYR A 130 -11.45 0.15 9.73
CA TYR A 130 -12.71 -0.15 10.38
C TYR A 130 -13.11 0.92 11.40
N SER A 131 -12.19 1.32 12.29
CA SER A 131 -12.41 2.33 13.31
C SER A 131 -12.71 3.73 12.73
N LYS A 132 -12.15 4.05 11.56
CA LYS A 132 -12.49 5.28 10.84
C LYS A 132 -13.88 5.21 10.22
N LEU A 133 -14.22 4.10 9.57
CA LEU A 133 -15.47 3.96 8.82
C LEU A 133 -16.69 3.76 9.71
N VAL A 134 -16.55 3.08 10.84
CA VAL A 134 -17.67 2.85 11.75
C VAL A 134 -18.31 4.15 12.27
N LYS A 135 -17.50 5.21 12.42
CA LYS A 135 -17.96 6.54 12.85
C LYS A 135 -18.95 7.17 11.84
N PHE A 136 -18.82 6.85 10.56
CA PHE A 136 -19.73 7.36 9.53
C PHE A 136 -21.11 6.69 9.56
N THR A 137 -21.26 5.50 10.16
CA THR A 137 -22.53 4.78 10.14
C THR A 137 -23.66 5.59 10.81
N SER A 138 -23.41 6.20 11.96
CA SER A 138 -24.37 7.03 12.67
C SER A 138 -24.70 8.33 11.93
N ILE A 139 -23.69 8.94 11.30
CA ILE A 139 -23.84 10.15 10.50
C ILE A 139 -24.72 9.86 9.28
N PHE A 140 -24.39 8.82 8.53
CA PHE A 140 -25.15 8.43 7.33
C PHE A 140 -26.58 8.01 7.67
N TYR A 141 -26.77 7.34 8.79
CA TYR A 141 -28.12 6.99 9.26
C TYR A 141 -28.99 8.23 9.47
N LYS A 142 -28.46 9.32 10.03
CA LYS A 142 -29.16 10.59 10.21
C LYS A 142 -29.39 11.34 8.91
N LEU A 143 -28.49 11.18 7.93
CA LEU A 143 -28.52 11.92 6.66
C LEU A 143 -29.36 11.24 5.57
N ARG A 144 -29.56 9.92 5.65
CA ARG A 144 -30.22 9.14 4.59
C ARG A 144 -31.63 9.59 4.22
N SER A 145 -32.36 10.19 5.16
CA SER A 145 -33.72 10.72 4.95
C SER A 145 -33.75 12.21 4.61
N LYS A 146 -32.60 12.90 4.69
CA LYS A 146 -32.49 14.35 4.51
C LYS A 146 -31.84 14.76 3.21
N LEU A 147 -31.11 13.85 2.57
CA LEU A 147 -30.34 14.13 1.36
C LEU A 147 -30.84 13.27 0.20
N PRO A 148 -30.75 13.78 -1.04
CA PRO A 148 -31.11 13.03 -2.23
C PRO A 148 -30.11 11.87 -2.47
N PRO A 149 -30.55 10.75 -3.12
CA PRO A 149 -29.71 9.58 -3.37
C PRO A 149 -28.38 9.87 -4.06
N SER A 150 -28.38 10.82 -5.00
CA SER A 150 -27.16 11.24 -5.72
C SER A 150 -26.10 11.87 -4.80
N MET A 151 -26.56 12.62 -3.78
CA MET A 151 -25.66 13.22 -2.78
C MET A 151 -25.12 12.14 -1.85
N LEU A 152 -25.95 11.19 -1.41
CA LEU A 152 -25.53 10.05 -0.58
C LEU A 152 -24.50 9.17 -1.29
N GLN A 153 -24.65 8.96 -2.60
CA GLN A 153 -23.66 8.27 -3.41
C GLN A 153 -22.32 9.04 -3.45
N LYS A 154 -22.35 10.36 -3.66
CA LYS A 154 -21.15 11.20 -3.61
C LYS A 154 -20.47 11.13 -2.26
N MET A 155 -21.24 11.11 -1.16
CA MET A 155 -20.69 10.96 0.18
C MET A 155 -19.98 9.61 0.39
N TYR A 156 -20.49 8.52 -0.16
CA TYR A 156 -19.80 7.22 -0.14
C TYR A 156 -18.42 7.33 -0.81
N PHE A 157 -18.37 7.90 -2.01
CA PHE A 157 -17.11 8.05 -2.76
C PHE A 157 -16.15 9.08 -2.15
N ALA A 158 -16.64 10.04 -1.37
CA ALA A 158 -15.81 11.03 -0.71
C ALA A 158 -15.25 10.55 0.65
N PHE A 159 -16.05 9.83 1.44
CA PHE A 159 -15.71 9.55 2.84
C PHE A 159 -15.47 8.07 3.16
N VAL A 160 -15.92 7.13 2.33
CA VAL A 160 -15.77 5.70 2.59
C VAL A 160 -14.81 5.04 1.62
N HIS A 161 -15.12 5.14 0.33
CA HIS A 161 -14.40 4.46 -0.73
C HIS A 161 -12.88 4.77 -0.75
N PRO A 162 -12.41 6.02 -0.54
CA PRO A 162 -10.98 6.32 -0.54
C PRO A 162 -10.22 5.65 0.61
N HIS A 163 -10.84 5.50 1.79
CA HIS A 163 -10.22 4.78 2.90
C HIS A 163 -10.07 3.29 2.63
N ILE A 164 -11.02 2.69 1.91
CA ILE A 164 -10.94 1.30 1.49
C ILE A 164 -9.91 1.14 0.37
N LEU A 165 -9.88 2.08 -0.59
CA LEU A 165 -9.06 1.96 -1.79
C LEU A 165 -7.57 2.20 -1.51
N TYR A 166 -7.23 3.05 -0.53
CA TYR A 166 -5.84 3.42 -0.27
C TYR A 166 -5.02 2.22 0.23
N GLY A 167 -4.06 1.79 -0.59
CA GLY A 167 -3.18 0.66 -0.33
C GLY A 167 -3.87 -0.71 -0.34
N ILE A 168 -5.03 -0.83 -0.98
CA ILE A 168 -5.79 -2.08 -1.05
C ILE A 168 -4.98 -3.20 -1.71
N GLU A 169 -4.08 -2.88 -2.62
CA GLU A 169 -3.16 -3.81 -3.27
C GLU A 169 -2.25 -4.52 -2.26
N LEU A 170 -1.96 -3.87 -1.14
CA LEU A 170 -1.12 -4.39 -0.08
C LEU A 170 -1.95 -5.10 0.99
N TYR A 171 -2.83 -4.36 1.69
CA TYR A 171 -3.48 -4.87 2.90
C TYR A 171 -4.58 -5.90 2.61
N ALA A 172 -5.24 -5.84 1.46
CA ALA A 172 -6.24 -6.83 1.10
C ALA A 172 -5.63 -8.16 0.62
N ASN A 173 -4.30 -8.24 0.59
CA ASN A 173 -3.55 -9.46 0.32
C ASN A 173 -3.37 -10.31 1.60
N THR A 174 -4.36 -10.31 2.43
CA THR A 174 -4.44 -11.04 3.71
C THR A 174 -5.41 -12.24 3.63
N TYR A 175 -5.68 -12.86 4.76
CA TYR A 175 -6.69 -13.92 4.84
C TYR A 175 -8.11 -13.35 4.76
N PRO A 176 -9.06 -14.02 4.09
CA PRO A 176 -10.45 -13.56 3.97
C PRO A 176 -11.10 -13.25 5.32
N THR A 177 -10.78 -14.03 6.36
CA THR A 177 -11.29 -13.83 7.72
C THR A 177 -10.94 -12.47 8.32
N HIS A 178 -9.78 -11.91 7.96
CA HIS A 178 -9.38 -10.59 8.43
C HIS A 178 -10.17 -9.47 7.74
N LEU A 179 -10.51 -9.64 6.45
CA LEU A 179 -11.27 -8.67 5.67
C LEU A 179 -12.77 -8.70 5.98
N ASP A 180 -13.30 -9.81 6.49
CA ASP A 180 -14.74 -10.05 6.65
C ASP A 180 -15.43 -8.93 7.46
N LYS A 181 -14.83 -8.48 8.57
CA LYS A 181 -15.38 -7.36 9.36
C LYS A 181 -15.51 -6.07 8.58
N LEU A 182 -14.53 -5.76 7.72
CA LEU A 182 -14.53 -4.55 6.89
C LEU A 182 -15.56 -4.67 5.76
N MET A 183 -15.68 -5.86 5.15
CA MET A 183 -16.68 -6.16 4.13
C MET A 183 -18.10 -6.02 4.71
N LYS A 184 -18.36 -6.59 5.89
CA LYS A 184 -19.66 -6.47 6.60
C LYS A 184 -20.00 -5.03 6.92
N LEU A 185 -19.01 -4.23 7.38
CA LEU A 185 -19.20 -2.81 7.66
C LEU A 185 -19.52 -2.02 6.37
N ASN A 186 -18.80 -2.26 5.28
CA ASN A 186 -19.05 -1.62 4.00
C ASN A 186 -20.45 -1.95 3.46
N ASN A 187 -20.87 -3.22 3.53
CA ASN A 187 -22.22 -3.65 3.16
C ASN A 187 -23.29 -2.94 4.01
N LYS A 188 -23.05 -2.79 5.32
CA LYS A 188 -23.94 -2.03 6.22
C LYS A 188 -24.04 -0.56 5.81
N ILE A 189 -22.92 0.09 5.51
CA ILE A 189 -22.89 1.50 5.07
C ILE A 189 -23.67 1.67 3.76
N LEU A 190 -23.47 0.78 2.78
CA LEU A 190 -24.20 0.84 1.51
C LEU A 190 -25.71 0.67 1.70
N ARG A 191 -26.16 -0.24 2.60
CA ARG A 191 -27.58 -0.38 2.92
C ARG A 191 -28.17 0.88 3.55
N ILE A 192 -27.43 1.51 4.47
CA ILE A 192 -27.86 2.77 5.10
C ILE A 192 -28.02 3.87 4.06
N LEU A 193 -27.01 4.07 3.21
CA LEU A 193 -27.00 5.14 2.21
C LEU A 193 -28.04 4.94 1.09
N GLN A 194 -28.38 3.69 0.77
CA GLN A 194 -29.39 3.35 -0.24
C GLN A 194 -30.77 3.14 0.37
N ASN A 195 -30.93 3.32 1.68
CA ASN A 195 -32.16 3.07 2.43
C ASN A 195 -32.76 1.69 2.14
N LYS A 196 -31.92 0.65 2.11
CA LYS A 196 -32.29 -0.72 1.78
C LYS A 196 -32.40 -1.61 3.02
N PRO A 197 -33.32 -2.59 3.03
CA PRO A 197 -33.44 -3.59 4.10
C PRO A 197 -32.17 -4.42 4.27
N ILE A 198 -32.03 -5.05 5.46
CA ILE A 198 -30.88 -5.88 5.78
C ILE A 198 -30.75 -7.11 4.86
N LEU A 199 -31.87 -7.62 4.36
CA LEU A 199 -31.96 -8.79 3.47
C LEU A 199 -31.67 -8.45 2.00
N THR A 200 -31.44 -7.18 1.64
CA THR A 200 -31.11 -6.82 0.26
C THR A 200 -29.83 -7.54 -0.19
N PRO A 201 -29.85 -8.20 -1.36
CA PRO A 201 -28.67 -8.86 -1.92
C PRO A 201 -27.49 -7.90 -2.00
N VAL A 202 -26.32 -8.41 -1.63
CA VAL A 202 -25.11 -7.56 -1.53
C VAL A 202 -24.72 -7.02 -2.91
N LEU A 203 -24.81 -7.83 -3.96
CA LEU A 203 -24.46 -7.45 -5.32
C LEU A 203 -25.26 -6.24 -5.81
N ASP A 204 -26.57 -6.18 -5.52
CA ASP A 204 -27.43 -5.06 -5.92
C ASP A 204 -26.95 -3.73 -5.33
N LEU A 205 -26.44 -3.74 -4.10
CA LEU A 205 -25.92 -2.56 -3.44
C LEU A 205 -24.69 -1.98 -4.18
N TYR A 206 -23.82 -2.87 -4.63
CA TYR A 206 -22.61 -2.49 -5.38
C TYR A 206 -22.93 -2.08 -6.82
N MET A 207 -23.85 -2.78 -7.48
CA MET A 207 -24.31 -2.42 -8.83
C MET A 207 -24.93 -1.02 -8.85
N ASN A 208 -25.81 -0.70 -7.91
CA ASN A 208 -26.46 0.62 -7.83
C ASN A 208 -25.46 1.78 -7.63
N TYR A 209 -24.31 1.53 -7.01
CA TYR A 209 -23.27 2.54 -6.81
C TYR A 209 -22.13 2.45 -7.82
N ASN A 210 -22.19 1.54 -8.80
CA ASN A 210 -21.11 1.29 -9.77
C ASN A 210 -19.74 1.06 -9.10
N THR A 211 -19.74 0.28 -8.02
CA THR A 211 -18.51 -0.10 -7.30
C THR A 211 -18.43 -1.61 -7.15
N LEU A 212 -17.40 -2.11 -6.49
CA LEU A 212 -17.15 -3.53 -6.30
C LEU A 212 -17.07 -3.88 -4.81
N PRO A 213 -17.42 -5.10 -4.40
CA PRO A 213 -17.02 -5.66 -3.11
C PRO A 213 -15.51 -5.55 -2.90
N ILE A 214 -15.06 -5.48 -1.65
CA ILE A 214 -13.66 -5.16 -1.31
C ILE A 214 -12.69 -6.18 -1.90
N ASP A 215 -13.02 -7.45 -1.90
CA ASP A 215 -12.26 -8.54 -2.50
C ASP A 215 -12.13 -8.38 -4.03
N LYS A 216 -13.24 -8.09 -4.71
CA LYS A 216 -13.26 -7.83 -6.16
C LYS A 216 -12.59 -6.49 -6.51
N LEU A 217 -12.70 -5.47 -5.64
CA LEU A 217 -12.00 -4.20 -5.78
C LEU A 217 -10.48 -4.38 -5.70
N HIS A 218 -10.01 -5.22 -4.77
CA HIS A 218 -8.59 -5.60 -4.68
C HIS A 218 -8.11 -6.26 -5.98
N ILE A 219 -8.84 -7.26 -6.49
CA ILE A 219 -8.52 -7.92 -7.76
C ILE A 219 -8.47 -6.90 -8.90
N GLN A 220 -9.43 -5.97 -8.96
CA GLN A 220 -9.44 -4.91 -9.98
C GLN A 220 -8.18 -4.05 -9.92
N GLN A 221 -7.74 -3.62 -8.72
CA GLN A 221 -6.56 -2.78 -8.61
C GLN A 221 -5.28 -3.52 -9.02
N LEU A 222 -5.13 -4.79 -8.62
CA LEU A 222 -4.01 -5.62 -9.05
C LEU A 222 -3.96 -5.78 -10.58
N LEU A 223 -5.09 -6.08 -11.20
CA LEU A 223 -5.19 -6.25 -12.65
C LEU A 223 -4.97 -4.94 -13.42
N VAL A 224 -5.39 -3.81 -12.86
CA VAL A 224 -5.10 -2.48 -13.44
C VAL A 224 -3.59 -2.17 -13.38
N LEU A 225 -2.90 -2.56 -12.31
CA LEU A 225 -1.44 -2.42 -12.24
C LEU A 225 -0.76 -3.22 -13.34
N VAL A 226 -1.15 -4.50 -13.53
CA VAL A 226 -0.60 -5.35 -14.58
C VAL A 226 -0.94 -4.81 -15.97
N HIS A 227 -2.18 -4.39 -16.21
CA HIS A 227 -2.58 -3.81 -17.49
C HIS A 227 -1.74 -2.58 -17.86
N LYS A 228 -1.46 -1.71 -16.88
CA LYS A 228 -0.56 -0.58 -17.08
C LYS A 228 0.86 -1.05 -17.40
N PHE A 229 1.38 -2.02 -16.68
CA PHE A 229 2.70 -2.59 -16.95
C PHE A 229 2.82 -3.16 -18.36
N MET A 230 1.79 -3.87 -18.82
CA MET A 230 1.80 -4.52 -20.14
C MET A 230 1.59 -3.56 -21.31
N HIS A 231 0.82 -2.48 -21.12
CA HIS A 231 0.34 -1.65 -22.23
C HIS A 231 0.55 -0.14 -22.05
N HIS A 232 0.88 0.32 -20.85
CA HIS A 232 0.94 1.75 -20.49
C HIS A 232 2.05 1.98 -19.45
N VAL A 233 3.25 1.43 -19.72
CA VAL A 233 4.39 1.53 -18.78
C VAL A 233 4.76 2.98 -18.45
N GLU A 234 4.53 3.88 -19.39
CA GLU A 234 4.72 5.32 -19.22
C GLU A 234 3.84 5.95 -18.13
N MET A 235 2.77 5.27 -17.71
CA MET A 235 1.89 5.68 -16.62
C MET A 235 2.34 5.15 -15.25
N LEU A 236 3.43 4.41 -15.22
CA LEU A 236 3.98 3.83 -13.98
C LEU A 236 5.30 4.52 -13.63
N PRO A 237 5.60 4.71 -12.33
CA PRO A 237 6.93 5.12 -11.91
C PRO A 237 8.01 4.11 -12.32
N ASP A 238 9.24 4.56 -12.55
CA ASP A 238 10.37 3.75 -13.01
C ASP A 238 10.66 2.52 -12.13
N VAL A 239 10.33 2.59 -10.85
CA VAL A 239 10.47 1.46 -9.92
C VAL A 239 9.67 0.22 -10.37
N PHE A 240 8.64 0.38 -11.19
CA PHE A 240 7.85 -0.71 -11.74
C PHE A 240 8.39 -1.24 -13.08
N ALA A 241 9.42 -0.65 -13.68
CA ALA A 241 9.94 -1.05 -15.00
C ALA A 241 10.29 -2.56 -15.09
N ASN A 242 10.78 -3.13 -13.98
CA ASN A 242 11.15 -4.54 -13.89
C ASN A 242 10.31 -5.29 -12.82
N TYR A 243 9.13 -4.79 -12.48
CA TYR A 243 8.32 -5.35 -11.39
C TYR A 243 7.67 -6.69 -11.77
N PHE A 244 7.31 -6.85 -13.03
CA PHE A 244 6.86 -8.11 -13.60
C PHE A 244 7.82 -8.55 -14.70
N THR A 245 7.86 -9.85 -14.96
CA THR A 245 8.65 -10.44 -16.04
C THR A 245 7.73 -11.30 -16.90
N VAL A 246 7.84 -11.24 -18.21
CA VAL A 246 7.04 -12.04 -19.14
C VAL A 246 7.81 -13.32 -19.50
N ASN A 247 7.13 -14.45 -19.68
CA ASN A 247 7.77 -15.74 -19.95
C ASN A 247 8.72 -15.72 -21.15
N LYS A 248 8.39 -14.98 -22.21
CA LYS A 248 9.24 -14.82 -23.41
C LYS A 248 10.59 -14.17 -23.13
N SER A 249 10.75 -13.41 -22.03
CA SER A 249 12.04 -12.83 -21.66
C SER A 249 12.92 -13.79 -20.85
N ILE A 250 12.35 -14.90 -20.35
CA ILE A 250 13.06 -15.90 -19.54
C ILE A 250 13.42 -17.13 -20.39
N HIS A 251 12.50 -17.54 -21.27
CA HIS A 251 12.65 -18.76 -22.08
C HIS A 251 12.51 -18.45 -23.56
N SER A 252 13.45 -18.95 -24.34
CA SER A 252 13.44 -18.82 -25.80
C SER A 252 12.39 -19.68 -26.53
N TYR A 253 11.70 -20.57 -25.79
CA TYR A 253 10.70 -21.48 -26.36
C TYR A 253 9.38 -20.76 -26.67
N ASN A 254 8.88 -20.96 -27.89
CA ASN A 254 7.59 -20.39 -28.31
C ASN A 254 6.43 -21.25 -27.82
N THR A 255 6.07 -21.10 -26.56
CA THR A 255 4.94 -21.78 -25.91
C THR A 255 3.66 -20.95 -26.00
N ARG A 256 2.49 -21.58 -25.75
CA ARG A 256 1.19 -20.87 -25.67
C ARG A 256 1.16 -19.81 -24.58
N ALA A 257 1.93 -19.98 -23.51
CA ALA A 257 2.03 -19.07 -22.37
C ALA A 257 3.19 -18.06 -22.50
N LYS A 258 3.78 -17.85 -23.69
CA LYS A 258 4.94 -16.96 -23.88
C LYS A 258 4.70 -15.51 -23.44
N ASP A 259 3.48 -15.03 -23.65
CA ASP A 259 3.09 -13.64 -23.34
C ASP A 259 2.45 -13.50 -21.93
N ASP A 260 2.34 -14.61 -21.19
CA ASP A 260 1.91 -14.61 -19.80
C ASP A 260 3.00 -14.04 -18.87
N ILE A 261 2.57 -13.50 -17.74
CA ILE A 261 3.49 -13.06 -16.69
C ILE A 261 4.13 -14.28 -16.04
N HIS A 262 5.44 -14.25 -15.94
CA HIS A 262 6.19 -15.25 -15.21
C HIS A 262 5.91 -15.14 -13.71
N VAL A 263 5.42 -16.20 -13.11
CA VAL A 263 5.15 -16.26 -11.68
C VAL A 263 6.13 -17.23 -11.02
N PHE A 264 7.00 -16.68 -10.17
CA PHE A 264 7.95 -17.49 -9.42
C PHE A 264 7.22 -18.38 -8.43
N ASN A 265 7.50 -19.67 -8.47
CA ASN A 265 7.01 -20.60 -7.46
C ASN A 265 7.69 -20.31 -6.11
N SER A 266 6.89 -19.96 -5.13
CA SER A 266 7.34 -19.80 -3.76
C SER A 266 6.75 -20.88 -2.86
N ASN A 267 7.60 -21.55 -2.10
CA ASN A 267 7.16 -22.51 -1.08
C ASN A 267 6.59 -21.82 0.16
N LEU A 268 6.90 -20.53 0.33
CA LEU A 268 6.42 -19.73 1.46
C LEU A 268 5.06 -19.13 1.15
N SER A 269 4.14 -19.20 2.10
CA SER A 269 2.80 -18.58 2.00
C SER A 269 2.89 -17.07 1.73
N PHE A 270 3.88 -16.39 2.29
CA PHE A 270 4.16 -14.98 2.06
C PHE A 270 4.53 -14.70 0.59
N GLY A 271 5.41 -15.49 -0.01
CA GLY A 271 5.81 -15.31 -1.41
C GLY A 271 4.62 -15.45 -2.38
N ARG A 272 3.69 -16.36 -2.10
CA ARG A 272 2.46 -16.52 -2.90
C ARG A 272 1.48 -15.35 -2.75
N LYS A 273 1.53 -14.65 -1.62
CA LYS A 273 0.70 -13.48 -1.31
C LYS A 273 1.35 -12.16 -1.72
N CYS A 274 2.60 -12.16 -2.21
CA CYS A 274 3.17 -10.90 -2.68
C CYS A 274 2.37 -10.38 -3.88
N VAL A 275 2.31 -9.06 -4.01
CA VAL A 275 1.53 -8.36 -5.05
C VAL A 275 1.89 -8.86 -6.44
N ALA A 276 3.19 -9.02 -6.74
CA ALA A 276 3.66 -9.47 -8.05
C ALA A 276 3.16 -10.87 -8.40
N ALA A 277 3.29 -11.84 -7.47
CA ALA A 277 2.84 -13.21 -7.71
C ALA A 277 1.33 -13.28 -7.90
N LYS A 278 0.56 -12.70 -6.97
CA LYS A 278 -0.91 -12.72 -7.03
C LYS A 278 -1.45 -12.02 -8.28
N ALA A 279 -0.93 -10.84 -8.59
CA ALA A 279 -1.33 -10.09 -9.78
C ALA A 279 -0.99 -10.85 -11.07
N GLY A 280 0.16 -11.52 -11.13
CA GLY A 280 0.54 -12.37 -12.26
C GLY A 280 -0.42 -13.55 -12.45
N TYR A 281 -0.75 -14.29 -11.38
CA TYR A 281 -1.73 -15.37 -11.45
C TYR A 281 -3.10 -14.88 -11.93
N LEU A 282 -3.59 -13.78 -11.38
CA LEU A 282 -4.88 -13.21 -11.76
C LEU A 282 -4.89 -12.76 -13.22
N TRP A 283 -3.80 -12.15 -13.70
CA TRP A 283 -3.68 -11.71 -15.08
C TRP A 283 -3.66 -12.89 -16.06
N ASN A 284 -2.89 -13.92 -15.76
CA ASN A 284 -2.78 -15.10 -16.62
C ASN A 284 -4.12 -15.84 -16.75
N ALA A 285 -4.95 -15.81 -15.69
CA ALA A 285 -6.28 -16.40 -15.68
C ALA A 285 -7.35 -15.57 -16.39
N LEU A 286 -7.06 -14.32 -16.80
CA LEU A 286 -8.05 -13.48 -17.48
C LEU A 286 -8.35 -14.01 -18.89
N PRO A 287 -9.59 -13.85 -19.38
CA PRO A 287 -9.94 -14.05 -20.77
C PRO A 287 -9.15 -13.12 -21.73
N ASP A 288 -8.80 -13.63 -22.89
CA ASP A 288 -7.95 -12.91 -23.86
C ASP A 288 -8.51 -11.55 -24.30
N TYR A 289 -9.84 -11.41 -24.37
CA TYR A 289 -10.47 -10.15 -24.75
C TYR A 289 -10.22 -9.01 -23.73
N LEU A 290 -9.82 -9.34 -22.50
CA LEU A 290 -9.41 -8.37 -21.48
C LEU A 290 -7.91 -8.08 -21.51
N LYS A 291 -7.09 -8.98 -22.05
CA LYS A 291 -5.62 -8.81 -22.14
C LYS A 291 -5.18 -7.90 -23.29
N THR A 292 -6.11 -7.45 -24.14
CA THR A 292 -5.79 -6.61 -25.31
C THR A 292 -5.39 -5.19 -24.89
N ASN A 293 -4.58 -4.55 -25.76
CA ASN A 293 -4.23 -3.14 -25.56
C ASN A 293 -5.48 -2.25 -25.70
N MET A 294 -5.83 -1.59 -24.61
CA MET A 294 -6.95 -0.64 -24.53
C MET A 294 -6.68 0.43 -23.47
N SER A 295 -7.38 1.55 -23.50
CA SER A 295 -7.23 2.57 -22.48
C SER A 295 -7.57 2.03 -21.09
N VAL A 296 -6.87 2.49 -20.05
CA VAL A 296 -7.10 2.07 -18.65
C VAL A 296 -8.56 2.27 -18.23
N LYS A 297 -9.21 3.32 -18.72
CA LYS A 297 -10.64 3.58 -18.43
C LYS A 297 -11.54 2.51 -19.03
N LEU A 298 -11.30 2.11 -20.27
CA LEU A 298 -12.07 1.05 -20.93
C LEU A 298 -11.81 -0.30 -20.27
N PHE A 299 -10.55 -0.60 -19.95
CA PHE A 299 -10.17 -1.81 -19.22
C PHE A 299 -10.91 -1.92 -17.89
N LYS A 300 -10.86 -0.87 -17.05
CA LYS A 300 -11.58 -0.84 -15.77
C LYS A 300 -13.08 -1.13 -15.92
N ARG A 301 -13.71 -0.57 -16.97
CA ARG A 301 -15.14 -0.78 -17.23
C ARG A 301 -15.43 -2.22 -17.63
N LYS A 302 -14.68 -2.78 -18.58
CA LYS A 302 -14.86 -4.19 -19.00
C LYS A 302 -14.57 -5.17 -17.85
N LEU A 303 -13.50 -4.90 -17.10
CA LEU A 303 -13.12 -5.69 -15.93
C LEU A 303 -14.19 -5.65 -14.83
N TRP A 304 -14.84 -4.50 -14.62
CA TRP A 304 -15.95 -4.38 -13.68
C TRP A 304 -17.10 -5.34 -14.05
N PHE A 305 -17.53 -5.36 -15.31
CA PHE A 305 -18.57 -6.29 -15.77
C PHE A 305 -18.13 -7.75 -15.59
N TYR A 306 -16.91 -8.09 -15.97
CA TYR A 306 -16.37 -9.41 -15.79
C TYR A 306 -16.36 -9.83 -14.31
N LEU A 307 -15.85 -9.00 -13.42
CA LEU A 307 -15.79 -9.30 -11.98
C LEU A 307 -17.19 -9.39 -11.34
N MET A 308 -18.17 -8.66 -11.86
CA MET A 308 -19.55 -8.76 -11.35
C MET A 308 -20.29 -10.00 -11.88
N SER A 309 -19.87 -10.58 -13.00
CA SER A 309 -20.46 -11.80 -13.58
C SER A 309 -19.85 -13.10 -13.06
N VAL A 310 -18.65 -13.05 -12.48
CA VAL A 310 -17.98 -14.19 -11.85
C VAL A 310 -18.40 -14.25 -10.39
N GLU A 311 -18.98 -15.40 -9.96
CA GLU A 311 -19.35 -15.65 -8.55
C GLU A 311 -18.16 -15.79 -7.61
#